data_3768bdef91feb95b6f94737321b6bb21
#
_entry.id   3768bdef91feb95b6f94737321b6bb21
#
_cell.length_a   1.000
_cell.length_b   1.000
_cell.length_c   1.000
_cell.angle_alpha   90.00
_cell.angle_beta   90.00
_cell.angle_gamma   90.00
#
_symmetry.space_group_name_H-M   'P 1'
#
loop_
_entity.id
_entity.type
_entity.pdbx_description
1 polymer ?
#
loop_
_entity_poly.entity_id
_entity_poly.type
_entity_poly.pdbx_seq_one_letter_code
_entity_poly.pdbx_strand_id
1 'polypeptide(L)'
;RNFVQTQPTNLSVVNNKLKIKIDDLCQIEPLTKNQQKFFQLYNDTNFIILHGVAGTGKTYIALYKALEEVLTKGNNLKKVVLVRSAVPSRDIGHLPGDEHEKTAVYERPYVEICESLLNKKDGYHRLTEQHNICFMNTSFVRGITLDDSIIIVDECQNMTDMELNSIVT
;
A
#
# COMPACT_ATOMS: atom_id res chain seq x y z
N ARG A 1 -40.28 -31.84 23.03
CA ARG A 1 -39.49 -30.58 22.78
C ARG A 1 -38.24 -31.01 22.05
N ASN A 2 -38.23 -30.79 20.72
CA ASN A 2 -37.09 -31.09 19.83
C ASN A 2 -36.15 -29.89 19.83
N PHE A 3 -34.94 -30.05 20.31
CA PHE A 3 -33.86 -29.08 20.16
C PHE A 3 -33.27 -29.29 18.77
N VAL A 4 -33.37 -28.26 17.91
CA VAL A 4 -32.65 -28.17 16.64
C VAL A 4 -31.20 -27.82 16.99
N GLN A 5 -30.27 -28.74 16.79
CA GLN A 5 -28.85 -28.45 16.81
C GLN A 5 -28.49 -27.72 15.50
N THR A 6 -28.21 -26.42 15.62
CA THR A 6 -27.56 -25.66 14.56
C THR A 6 -26.08 -26.04 14.52
N GLN A 7 -25.66 -26.66 13.43
CA GLN A 7 -24.22 -26.89 13.17
C GLN A 7 -23.50 -25.56 13.00
N PRO A 8 -22.26 -25.42 13.50
CA PRO A 8 -21.46 -24.23 13.27
C PRO A 8 -21.10 -24.18 11.79
N THR A 9 -21.56 -23.14 11.10
CA THR A 9 -21.16 -22.80 9.74
C THR A 9 -19.65 -22.58 9.73
N ASN A 10 -18.93 -23.34 8.92
CA ASN A 10 -17.49 -23.25 8.70
C ASN A 10 -17.10 -21.89 8.06
N LEU A 11 -17.03 -20.84 8.87
CA LEU A 11 -16.51 -19.52 8.49
C LEU A 11 -15.03 -19.56 8.07
N SER A 12 -14.27 -20.56 8.54
CA SER A 12 -12.84 -20.70 8.24
C SER A 12 -12.54 -21.12 6.79
N VAL A 13 -13.45 -21.83 6.13
CA VAL A 13 -13.25 -22.29 4.74
C VAL A 13 -13.59 -21.19 3.73
N VAL A 14 -14.51 -20.30 4.07
CA VAL A 14 -14.89 -19.17 3.20
C VAL A 14 -13.78 -18.10 3.16
N ASN A 15 -13.11 -17.85 4.30
CA ASN A 15 -12.04 -16.84 4.38
C ASN A 15 -10.79 -17.21 3.55
N ASN A 16 -10.49 -18.49 3.36
CA ASN A 16 -9.27 -18.91 2.64
C ASN A 16 -9.36 -18.70 1.12
N LYS A 17 -10.57 -18.66 0.53
CA LYS A 17 -10.78 -18.39 -0.91
C LYS A 17 -10.70 -16.91 -1.27
N LEU A 18 -10.81 -16.03 -0.29
CA LEU A 18 -10.79 -14.57 -0.48
C LEU A 18 -9.40 -13.95 -0.24
N LYS A 19 -8.45 -14.74 0.29
CA LYS A 19 -7.12 -14.23 0.63
C LYS A 19 -6.28 -13.97 -0.62
N ILE A 20 -5.76 -12.74 -0.73
CA ILE A 20 -4.77 -12.40 -1.76
C ILE A 20 -3.44 -13.11 -1.45
N LYS A 21 -2.84 -13.68 -2.48
CA LYS A 21 -1.54 -14.38 -2.43
C LYS A 21 -0.63 -13.82 -3.50
N ILE A 22 0.65 -14.20 -3.45
CA ILE A 22 1.63 -13.80 -4.45
C ILE A 22 1.21 -14.22 -5.87
N ASP A 23 0.58 -15.36 -6.04
CA ASP A 23 0.09 -15.86 -7.34
C ASP A 23 -1.05 -15.00 -7.94
N ASP A 24 -1.69 -14.16 -7.14
CA ASP A 24 -2.70 -13.20 -7.58
C ASP A 24 -2.08 -11.91 -8.14
N LEU A 25 -0.80 -11.66 -7.87
CA LEU A 25 -0.10 -10.46 -8.32
C LEU A 25 0.35 -10.64 -9.77
N CYS A 26 -0.09 -9.73 -10.65
CA CYS A 26 0.35 -9.71 -12.04
C CYS A 26 1.86 -9.47 -12.10
N GLN A 27 2.57 -10.29 -12.84
CA GLN A 27 3.98 -10.03 -13.09
C GLN A 27 4.14 -8.83 -14.02
N ILE A 28 4.99 -7.89 -13.63
CA ILE A 28 5.34 -6.74 -14.44
C ILE A 28 6.82 -6.73 -14.76
N GLU A 29 7.15 -6.24 -15.95
CA GLU A 29 8.53 -6.04 -16.39
C GLU A 29 8.87 -4.54 -16.45
N PRO A 30 10.10 -4.16 -16.11
CA PRO A 30 10.52 -2.77 -16.21
C PRO A 30 10.58 -2.32 -17.69
N LEU A 31 9.87 -1.22 -18.01
CA LEU A 31 9.76 -0.69 -19.36
C LEU A 31 10.91 0.25 -19.74
N THR A 32 11.64 0.79 -18.76
CA THR A 32 12.72 1.76 -18.96
C THR A 32 14.00 1.34 -18.24
N LYS A 33 15.14 1.88 -18.67
CA LYS A 33 16.44 1.63 -18.02
C LYS A 33 16.44 2.04 -16.53
N ASN A 34 15.75 3.10 -16.17
CA ASN A 34 15.66 3.53 -14.77
C ASN A 34 14.80 2.58 -13.93
N GLN A 35 13.71 2.06 -14.49
CA GLN A 35 12.91 1.02 -13.84
C GLN A 35 13.72 -0.28 -13.69
N GLN A 36 14.49 -0.69 -14.72
CA GLN A 36 15.39 -1.85 -14.63
C GLN A 36 16.40 -1.69 -13.49
N LYS A 37 17.02 -0.50 -13.39
CA LYS A 37 17.94 -0.17 -12.29
C LYS A 37 17.28 -0.26 -10.93
N PHE A 38 16.05 0.23 -10.79
CA PHE A 38 15.28 0.10 -9.55
C PHE A 38 15.05 -1.37 -9.17
N PHE A 39 14.61 -2.21 -10.11
CA PHE A 39 14.38 -3.64 -9.87
C PHE A 39 15.66 -4.36 -9.44
N GLN A 40 16.81 -4.01 -10.01
CA GLN A 40 18.11 -4.58 -9.63
C GLN A 40 18.54 -4.15 -8.23
N LEU A 41 18.36 -2.86 -7.88
CA LEU A 41 18.82 -2.33 -6.60
C LEU A 41 17.87 -2.65 -5.44
N TYR A 42 16.62 -3.01 -5.72
CA TYR A 42 15.60 -3.19 -4.69
C TYR A 42 15.99 -4.20 -3.60
N ASN A 43 16.62 -5.29 -4.00
CA ASN A 43 17.04 -6.35 -3.07
C ASN A 43 18.37 -6.05 -2.34
N ASP A 44 19.11 -5.06 -2.80
CA ASP A 44 20.47 -4.77 -2.32
C ASP A 44 20.52 -3.62 -1.31
N THR A 45 19.39 -2.94 -1.09
CA THR A 45 19.34 -1.74 -0.24
C THR A 45 18.03 -1.62 0.52
N ASN A 46 18.12 -1.17 1.77
CA ASN A 46 16.96 -0.92 2.63
C ASN A 46 16.31 0.45 2.39
N PHE A 47 16.94 1.32 1.61
CA PHE A 47 16.45 2.67 1.36
C PHE A 47 16.64 3.08 -0.09
N ILE A 48 15.56 3.48 -0.76
CA ILE A 48 15.58 3.90 -2.16
C ILE A 48 14.81 5.20 -2.34
N ILE A 49 15.40 6.15 -3.05
CA ILE A 49 14.71 7.36 -3.51
C ILE A 49 14.42 7.24 -5.00
N LEU A 50 13.15 7.30 -5.37
CA LEU A 50 12.69 7.34 -6.75
C LEU A 50 12.39 8.80 -7.14
N HIS A 51 13.25 9.36 -8.00
CA HIS A 51 13.10 10.71 -8.53
C HIS A 51 12.81 10.66 -10.03
N GLY A 52 11.97 11.57 -10.52
CA GLY A 52 11.65 11.69 -11.95
C GLY A 52 10.32 12.37 -12.20
N VAL A 53 10.03 12.63 -13.48
CA VAL A 53 8.83 13.33 -13.96
C VAL A 53 7.56 12.59 -13.55
N ALA A 54 6.46 13.31 -13.37
CA ALA A 54 5.14 12.72 -13.13
C ALA A 54 4.75 11.74 -14.25
N GLY A 55 3.96 10.72 -13.93
CA GLY A 55 3.48 9.73 -14.91
C GLY A 55 4.50 8.68 -15.37
N THR A 56 5.69 8.63 -14.79
CA THR A 56 6.72 7.61 -15.15
C THR A 56 6.58 6.29 -14.41
N GLY A 57 5.49 6.08 -13.67
CA GLY A 57 5.18 4.85 -12.98
C GLY A 57 5.96 4.59 -11.70
N LYS A 58 6.58 5.62 -11.08
CA LYS A 58 7.36 5.46 -9.83
C LYS A 58 6.57 4.76 -8.72
N THR A 59 5.41 5.28 -8.38
CA THR A 59 4.54 4.74 -7.33
C THR A 59 4.04 3.33 -7.71
N TYR A 60 3.75 3.10 -8.99
CA TYR A 60 3.30 1.80 -9.49
C TYR A 60 4.34 0.70 -9.27
N ILE A 61 5.60 0.94 -9.71
CA ILE A 61 6.67 -0.06 -9.56
C ILE A 61 7.12 -0.24 -8.11
N ALA A 62 7.09 0.84 -7.31
CA ALA A 62 7.40 0.76 -5.88
C ALA A 62 6.37 -0.11 -5.15
N LEU A 63 5.08 0.12 -5.42
CA LEU A 63 3.99 -0.64 -4.82
C LEU A 63 3.99 -2.10 -5.29
N TYR A 64 4.29 -2.35 -6.57
CA TYR A 64 4.46 -3.72 -7.09
C TYR A 64 5.53 -4.48 -6.31
N LYS A 65 6.75 -3.92 -6.19
CA LYS A 65 7.86 -4.59 -5.50
C LYS A 65 7.58 -4.80 -4.02
N ALA A 66 6.96 -3.83 -3.37
CA ALA A 66 6.58 -3.93 -1.97
C ALA A 66 5.51 -5.03 -1.73
N LEU A 67 4.50 -5.12 -2.60
CA LEU A 67 3.48 -6.18 -2.53
C LEU A 67 4.06 -7.56 -2.86
N GLU A 68 4.94 -7.64 -3.87
CA GLU A 68 5.65 -8.88 -4.22
C GLU A 68 6.38 -9.44 -2.99
N GLU A 69 7.08 -8.59 -2.26
CA GLU A 69 7.83 -8.98 -1.08
C GLU A 69 6.91 -9.36 0.09
N VAL A 70 5.92 -8.54 0.43
CA VAL A 70 4.99 -8.80 1.55
C VAL A 70 4.13 -10.05 1.31
N LEU A 71 3.75 -10.34 0.07
CA LEU A 71 2.95 -11.52 -0.27
C LEU A 71 3.80 -12.79 -0.42
N THR A 72 5.13 -12.65 -0.52
CA THR A 72 6.04 -13.80 -0.58
C THR A 72 6.17 -14.44 0.80
N LYS A 73 5.99 -15.76 0.84
CA LYS A 73 6.09 -16.53 2.09
C LYS A 73 7.56 -16.63 2.54
N GLY A 74 7.75 -16.55 3.85
CA GLY A 74 9.03 -16.86 4.49
C GLY A 74 9.91 -15.64 4.76
N ASN A 75 9.46 -14.42 4.45
CA ASN A 75 10.09 -13.20 4.93
C ASN A 75 9.41 -12.67 6.21
N ASN A 76 10.05 -11.73 6.88
CA ASN A 76 9.52 -11.12 8.11
C ASN A 76 8.59 -9.94 7.83
N LEU A 77 8.56 -9.42 6.60
CA LEU A 77 7.76 -8.25 6.22
C LEU A 77 6.30 -8.66 5.99
N LYS A 78 5.40 -7.96 6.65
CA LYS A 78 3.97 -8.33 6.70
C LYS A 78 3.05 -7.36 5.99
N LYS A 79 3.46 -6.08 5.90
CA LYS A 79 2.58 -5.03 5.36
C LYS A 79 3.35 -3.95 4.61
N VAL A 80 2.66 -3.34 3.66
CA VAL A 80 3.06 -2.09 3.00
C VAL A 80 2.35 -0.93 3.69
N VAL A 81 3.08 0.07 4.10
CA VAL A 81 2.55 1.31 4.68
C VAL A 81 2.74 2.43 3.66
N LEU A 82 1.65 2.95 3.15
CA LEU A 82 1.63 4.10 2.25
C LEU A 82 1.51 5.37 3.07
N VAL A 83 2.50 6.24 3.00
CA VAL A 83 2.52 7.52 3.71
C VAL A 83 2.48 8.66 2.71
N ARG A 84 1.53 9.56 2.86
CA ARG A 84 1.39 10.76 2.04
C ARG A 84 1.00 11.95 2.90
N SER A 85 1.52 13.14 2.58
CA SER A 85 1.09 14.39 3.22
C SER A 85 -0.33 14.75 2.77
N ALA A 86 -1.16 15.14 3.73
CA ALA A 86 -2.52 15.63 3.47
C ALA A 86 -2.59 17.13 3.14
N VAL A 87 -1.45 17.74 2.80
CA VAL A 87 -1.47 19.14 2.35
C VAL A 87 -2.29 19.23 1.07
N PRO A 88 -3.40 20.01 1.05
CA PRO A 88 -4.16 20.20 -0.16
C PRO A 88 -3.22 20.77 -1.21
N SER A 89 -3.01 20.05 -2.32
CA SER A 89 -2.39 20.66 -3.49
C SER A 89 -3.30 21.82 -3.91
N ARG A 90 -2.72 22.91 -4.39
CA ARG A 90 -3.47 24.12 -4.81
C ARG A 90 -4.61 23.83 -5.79
N ASP A 91 -4.55 22.67 -6.44
CA ASP A 91 -5.52 22.22 -7.45
C ASP A 91 -6.77 21.55 -6.87
N ILE A 92 -6.76 21.11 -5.60
CA ILE A 92 -7.90 20.36 -5.01
C ILE A 92 -8.83 21.29 -4.21
N GLY A 93 -8.42 22.52 -3.88
CA GLY A 93 -9.23 23.46 -3.11
C GLY A 93 -9.60 22.95 -1.70
N HIS A 94 -10.54 23.64 -1.06
CA HIS A 94 -11.08 23.22 0.23
C HIS A 94 -12.08 22.08 -0.02
N LEU A 95 -11.68 20.82 0.18
CA LEU A 95 -12.59 19.68 0.06
C LEU A 95 -13.64 19.78 1.20
N PRO A 96 -14.92 19.94 0.86
CA PRO A 96 -16.00 19.76 1.84
C PRO A 96 -16.08 18.27 2.19
N GLY A 97 -16.30 17.95 3.45
CA GLY A 97 -16.45 16.57 3.91
C GLY A 97 -15.73 16.32 5.23
N ASP A 98 -15.98 15.17 5.80
CA ASP A 98 -15.30 14.72 7.01
C ASP A 98 -13.85 14.26 6.70
N GLU A 99 -13.08 13.92 7.73
CA GLU A 99 -11.69 13.50 7.61
C GLU A 99 -11.54 12.20 6.79
N HIS A 100 -12.55 11.32 6.83
CA HIS A 100 -12.58 10.08 6.07
C HIS A 100 -12.77 10.33 4.56
N GLU A 101 -13.68 11.22 4.20
CA GLU A 101 -13.90 11.58 2.78
C GLU A 101 -12.66 12.25 2.18
N LYS A 102 -11.98 13.09 2.93
CA LYS A 102 -10.72 13.72 2.50
C LYS A 102 -9.60 12.69 2.33
N THR A 103 -9.48 11.75 3.25
CA THR A 103 -8.49 10.68 3.19
C THR A 103 -8.71 9.80 1.95
N ALA A 104 -9.94 9.45 1.64
CA ALA A 104 -10.29 8.61 0.50
C ALA A 104 -9.82 9.18 -0.86
N VAL A 105 -9.83 10.51 -1.01
CA VAL A 105 -9.33 11.18 -2.24
C VAL A 105 -7.82 10.96 -2.42
N TYR A 106 -7.06 11.01 -1.33
CA TYR A 106 -5.61 10.77 -1.37
C TYR A 106 -5.24 9.30 -1.54
N GLU A 107 -6.11 8.40 -1.09
CA GLU A 107 -5.94 6.95 -1.15
C GLU A 107 -6.28 6.37 -2.53
N ARG A 108 -7.19 7.00 -3.26
CA ARG A 108 -7.71 6.52 -4.53
C ARG A 108 -6.65 6.09 -5.57
N PRO A 109 -5.54 6.82 -5.79
CA PRO A 109 -4.51 6.38 -6.74
C PRO A 109 -3.92 5.00 -6.39
N TYR A 110 -3.78 4.69 -5.12
CA TYR A 110 -3.25 3.40 -4.65
C TYR A 110 -4.26 2.28 -4.81
N VAL A 111 -5.56 2.58 -4.62
CA VAL A 111 -6.67 1.66 -4.93
C VAL A 111 -6.58 1.24 -6.39
N GLU A 112 -6.52 2.20 -7.31
CA GLU A 112 -6.43 1.97 -8.75
C GLU A 112 -5.18 1.15 -9.15
N ILE A 113 -4.02 1.44 -8.54
CA ILE A 113 -2.80 0.66 -8.75
C ILE A 113 -2.96 -0.78 -8.26
N CYS A 114 -3.47 -1.00 -7.06
CA CYS A 114 -3.65 -2.35 -6.51
C CYS A 114 -4.67 -3.17 -7.31
N GLU A 115 -5.77 -2.54 -7.74
CA GLU A 115 -6.75 -3.19 -8.61
C GLU A 115 -6.14 -3.61 -9.95
N SER A 116 -5.29 -2.77 -10.52
CA SER A 116 -4.53 -3.08 -11.75
C SER A 116 -3.53 -4.20 -11.52
N LEU A 117 -2.74 -4.16 -10.45
CA LEU A 117 -1.71 -5.16 -10.14
C LEU A 117 -2.31 -6.54 -9.81
N LEU A 118 -3.50 -6.59 -9.25
CA LEU A 118 -4.18 -7.83 -8.89
C LEU A 118 -5.22 -8.27 -9.92
N ASN A 119 -5.50 -7.44 -10.93
CA ASN A 119 -6.60 -7.63 -11.86
C ASN A 119 -7.94 -7.94 -11.15
N LYS A 120 -8.19 -7.26 -10.02
CA LYS A 120 -9.36 -7.45 -9.15
C LYS A 120 -9.86 -6.10 -8.64
N LYS A 121 -11.13 -5.76 -8.87
CA LYS A 121 -11.76 -4.50 -8.43
C LYS A 121 -11.82 -4.31 -6.92
N ASP A 122 -11.77 -5.38 -6.15
CA ASP A 122 -11.74 -5.37 -4.68
C ASP A 122 -10.36 -5.68 -4.10
N GLY A 123 -9.32 -5.66 -4.95
CA GLY A 123 -7.96 -6.06 -4.60
C GLY A 123 -7.39 -5.25 -3.44
N TYR A 124 -7.51 -3.93 -3.49
CA TYR A 124 -7.06 -3.05 -2.42
C TYR A 124 -7.78 -3.31 -1.09
N HIS A 125 -9.10 -3.41 -1.13
CA HIS A 125 -9.93 -3.70 0.05
C HIS A 125 -9.51 -5.02 0.72
N ARG A 126 -9.31 -6.07 -0.07
CA ARG A 126 -8.85 -7.37 0.45
C ARG A 126 -7.46 -7.30 1.05
N LEU A 127 -6.52 -6.57 0.44
CA LEU A 127 -5.19 -6.34 1.03
C LEU A 127 -5.28 -5.60 2.36
N THR A 128 -6.18 -4.62 2.48
CA THR A 128 -6.42 -3.87 3.72
C THR A 128 -7.04 -4.76 4.80
N GLU A 129 -8.06 -5.57 4.47
CA GLU A 129 -8.66 -6.53 5.39
C GLU A 129 -7.66 -7.59 5.89
N GLN A 130 -6.68 -7.96 5.07
CA GLN A 130 -5.60 -8.88 5.43
C GLN A 130 -4.46 -8.21 6.18
N HIS A 131 -4.52 -6.90 6.39
CA HIS A 131 -3.44 -6.10 6.96
C HIS A 131 -2.12 -6.14 6.16
N ASN A 132 -2.19 -6.46 4.85
CA ASN A 132 -1.02 -6.44 3.96
C ASN A 132 -0.74 -5.05 3.38
N ILE A 133 -1.69 -4.12 3.45
CA ILE A 133 -1.51 -2.71 3.07
C ILE A 133 -2.28 -1.81 4.02
N CYS A 134 -1.75 -0.63 4.30
CA CYS A 134 -2.49 0.44 4.95
C CYS A 134 -2.03 1.80 4.41
N PHE A 135 -2.95 2.75 4.40
CA PHE A 135 -2.69 4.15 4.07
C PHE A 135 -2.65 5.00 5.34
N MET A 136 -1.67 5.88 5.43
CA MET A 136 -1.51 6.80 6.55
C MET A 136 -1.19 8.20 6.04
N ASN A 137 -1.85 9.18 6.63
CA ASN A 137 -1.47 10.57 6.51
C ASN A 137 -0.30 10.87 7.45
N THR A 138 0.61 11.77 7.05
CA THR A 138 1.76 12.20 7.87
C THR A 138 1.38 12.64 9.29
N SER A 139 0.18 13.19 9.48
CA SER A 139 -0.32 13.58 10.80
C SER A 139 -0.47 12.41 11.77
N PHE A 140 -0.66 11.20 11.27
CA PHE A 140 -0.87 9.98 12.07
C PHE A 140 0.39 9.13 12.27
N VAL A 141 1.48 9.44 11.57
CA VAL A 141 2.73 8.64 11.64
C VAL A 141 3.51 8.92 12.93
N ARG A 142 3.30 10.07 13.56
CA ARG A 142 4.04 10.44 14.77
C ARG A 142 3.75 9.49 15.94
N GLY A 143 4.81 8.89 16.49
CA GLY A 143 4.73 8.03 17.66
C GLY A 143 4.19 6.63 17.39
N ILE A 144 4.11 6.23 16.12
CA ILE A 144 3.74 4.86 15.73
C ILE A 144 5.00 4.09 15.35
N THR A 145 5.17 2.91 15.92
CA THR A 145 6.20 1.97 15.49
C THR A 145 5.68 1.17 14.30
N LEU A 146 6.41 1.18 13.19
CA LEU A 146 6.04 0.51 11.94
C LEU A 146 6.88 -0.76 11.75
N ASP A 147 6.74 -1.71 12.68
CA ASP A 147 7.46 -2.98 12.61
C ASP A 147 7.04 -3.83 11.42
N ASP A 148 7.98 -4.65 10.94
CA ASP A 148 7.77 -5.64 9.87
C ASP A 148 7.10 -5.05 8.63
N SER A 149 7.48 -3.82 8.24
CA SER A 149 6.78 -3.04 7.22
C SER A 149 7.71 -2.53 6.12
N ILE A 150 7.20 -2.45 4.89
CA ILE A 150 7.79 -1.64 3.83
C ILE A 150 7.05 -0.31 3.80
N ILE A 151 7.77 0.78 3.96
CA ILE A 151 7.20 2.12 3.98
C ILE A 151 7.42 2.79 2.62
N ILE A 152 6.35 3.18 1.97
CA ILE A 152 6.37 3.98 0.73
C ILE A 152 5.93 5.39 1.08
N VAL A 153 6.85 6.33 1.03
CA VAL A 153 6.58 7.76 1.22
C VAL A 153 6.35 8.38 -0.15
N ASP A 154 5.10 8.66 -0.48
CA ASP A 154 4.73 9.23 -1.77
C ASP A 154 4.58 10.75 -1.69
N GLU A 155 4.91 11.44 -2.80
CA GLU A 155 4.88 12.91 -2.91
C GLU A 155 5.66 13.60 -1.77
N CYS A 156 6.81 13.03 -1.38
CA CYS A 156 7.62 13.50 -0.25
C CYS A 156 8.09 14.95 -0.38
N GLN A 157 8.13 15.52 -1.59
CA GLN A 157 8.44 16.95 -1.81
C GLN A 157 7.38 17.91 -1.22
N ASN A 158 6.19 17.39 -0.90
CA ASN A 158 5.11 18.16 -0.27
C ASN A 158 5.15 18.06 1.27
N MET A 159 6.11 17.32 1.83
CA MET A 159 6.27 17.13 3.28
C MET A 159 7.23 18.14 3.86
N THR A 160 7.01 18.49 5.10
CA THR A 160 7.98 19.27 5.90
C THR A 160 9.11 18.36 6.39
N ASP A 161 10.25 18.95 6.74
CA ASP A 161 11.38 18.22 7.33
C ASP A 161 10.97 17.47 8.61
N MET A 162 10.06 18.04 9.40
CA MET A 162 9.54 17.39 10.62
C MET A 162 8.72 16.14 10.30
N GLU A 163 7.92 16.16 9.24
CA GLU A 163 7.13 15.01 8.82
C GLU A 163 8.04 13.89 8.30
N LEU A 164 9.01 14.23 7.43
CA LEU A 164 9.98 13.26 6.92
C LEU A 164 10.83 12.64 8.05
N ASN A 165 11.34 13.45 8.96
CA ASN A 165 12.09 12.95 10.12
C ASN A 165 11.25 11.98 10.97
N SER A 166 9.96 12.25 11.16
CA SER A 166 9.08 11.37 11.95
C SER A 166 8.81 10.01 11.29
N ILE A 167 9.09 9.86 10.00
CA ILE A 167 8.92 8.60 9.26
C ILE A 167 10.22 7.79 9.28
N VAL A 168 11.38 8.48 9.28
CA VAL A 168 12.71 7.85 9.09
C VAL A 168 13.39 7.51 10.43
N THR A 169 12.93 8.12 11.53
CA THR A 169 13.49 7.90 12.90
C THR A 169 12.57 7.02 13.74
#